data_bb7a2d83211748016bec08a85014a2d7
#
_entry.id   bb7a2d83211748016bec08a85014a2d7
#
_cell.length_a   1.000
_cell.length_b   1.000
_cell.length_c   1.000
_cell.angle_alpha   90.00
_cell.angle_beta   90.00
_cell.angle_gamma   90.00
#
_symmetry.space_group_name_H-M   'P 1'
#
loop_
_entity.id
_entity.type
_entity.pdbx_description
1 polymer ?
#
loop_
_entity_poly.entity_id
_entity_poly.type
_entity_poly.pdbx_seq_one_letter_code
_entity_poly.pdbx_strand_id
1 'polypeptide(L)'
;VKTDSTAYFDSIFQPNRDSIEKFFDNLNQLGLFNGVILYADNEHIITEKAYGFAEVKPKDLLTVNHTFQLASASKPFTATAIMQLVEQNKLNLKDSVHHLIDSFPYNEITVEMLLTHQSGLSKYTHFCDNPDTVWMNKDSTITNENVVDIMHDIIPPLASTPGRKHYYSNTNYILL
;
A
#
# COMPACT_ATOMS: atom_id res chain seq x y z
N VAL A 1 -41.73 4.61 -23.60
CA VAL A 1 -40.62 3.92 -24.26
C VAL A 1 -39.48 3.94 -23.26
N LYS A 2 -39.23 2.80 -22.57
CA LYS A 2 -38.00 2.64 -21.79
C LYS A 2 -36.88 2.53 -22.84
N THR A 3 -36.15 3.59 -23.07
CA THR A 3 -34.85 3.53 -23.75
C THR A 3 -34.00 2.55 -22.96
N ASP A 4 -33.49 1.53 -23.63
CA ASP A 4 -32.58 0.56 -23.06
C ASP A 4 -31.32 1.33 -22.63
N SER A 5 -31.27 1.66 -21.34
CA SER A 5 -30.18 2.47 -20.78
C SER A 5 -28.83 1.82 -21.04
N THR A 6 -28.78 0.50 -21.11
CA THR A 6 -27.58 -0.29 -21.33
C THR A 6 -27.01 -0.03 -22.73
N ALA A 7 -27.86 -0.07 -23.80
CA ALA A 7 -27.40 0.19 -25.16
C ALA A 7 -26.90 1.63 -25.37
N TYR A 8 -27.52 2.60 -24.68
CA TYR A 8 -27.07 4.00 -24.71
C TYR A 8 -25.70 4.16 -24.06
N PHE A 9 -25.49 3.56 -22.88
CA PHE A 9 -24.19 3.59 -22.17
C PHE A 9 -23.11 2.88 -22.97
N ASP A 10 -23.39 1.71 -23.52
CA ASP A 10 -22.45 0.98 -24.37
C ASP A 10 -21.98 1.82 -25.56
N SER A 11 -22.88 2.57 -26.24
CA SER A 11 -22.51 3.41 -27.36
C SER A 11 -21.57 4.57 -27.00
N ILE A 12 -21.70 5.13 -25.80
CA ILE A 12 -20.85 6.25 -25.32
C ILE A 12 -19.46 5.74 -24.90
N PHE A 13 -19.41 4.61 -24.20
CA PHE A 13 -18.16 4.11 -23.62
C PHE A 13 -17.40 3.13 -24.48
N GLN A 14 -18.00 2.59 -25.57
CA GLN A 14 -17.36 1.61 -26.44
C GLN A 14 -15.99 2.09 -27.00
N PRO A 15 -15.80 3.33 -27.45
CA PRO A 15 -14.50 3.78 -27.93
C PRO A 15 -13.41 3.77 -26.83
N ASN A 16 -13.78 4.09 -25.60
CA ASN A 16 -12.87 4.07 -24.46
C ASN A 16 -12.52 2.62 -24.10
N ARG A 17 -13.51 1.72 -24.05
CA ARG A 17 -13.32 0.29 -23.82
C ARG A 17 -12.33 -0.29 -24.81
N ASP A 18 -12.60 -0.11 -26.11
CA ASP A 18 -11.77 -0.66 -27.20
C ASP A 18 -10.33 -0.14 -27.12
N SER A 19 -10.15 1.13 -26.81
CA SER A 19 -8.84 1.75 -26.68
C SER A 19 -8.05 1.19 -25.50
N ILE A 20 -8.70 1.03 -24.34
CA ILE A 20 -8.10 0.50 -23.11
C ILE A 20 -7.74 -0.98 -23.32
N GLU A 21 -8.67 -1.78 -23.82
CA GLU A 21 -8.43 -3.20 -24.04
C GLU A 21 -7.32 -3.43 -25.04
N LYS A 22 -7.31 -2.71 -26.16
CA LYS A 22 -6.24 -2.78 -27.16
C LYS A 22 -4.88 -2.41 -26.58
N PHE A 23 -4.83 -1.41 -25.71
CA PHE A 23 -3.58 -1.01 -25.03
C PHE A 23 -3.04 -2.17 -24.19
N PHE A 24 -3.87 -2.76 -23.31
CA PHE A 24 -3.44 -3.85 -22.44
C PHE A 24 -3.23 -5.17 -23.20
N ASP A 25 -3.99 -5.46 -24.26
CA ASP A 25 -3.75 -6.59 -25.15
C ASP A 25 -2.33 -6.51 -25.75
N ASN A 26 -1.92 -5.33 -26.23
CA ASN A 26 -0.58 -5.11 -26.75
C ASN A 26 0.50 -5.31 -25.67
N LEU A 27 0.30 -4.75 -24.47
CA LEU A 27 1.25 -4.92 -23.37
C LEU A 27 1.39 -6.39 -22.97
N ASN A 28 0.29 -7.13 -22.91
CA ASN A 28 0.32 -8.56 -22.59
C ASN A 28 1.03 -9.37 -23.69
N GLN A 29 0.77 -9.10 -24.95
CA GLN A 29 1.45 -9.76 -26.08
C GLN A 29 2.98 -9.53 -26.05
N LEU A 30 3.41 -8.35 -25.61
CA LEU A 30 4.83 -8.01 -25.43
C LEU A 30 5.44 -8.58 -24.12
N GLY A 31 4.64 -9.25 -23.28
CA GLY A 31 5.09 -9.74 -21.96
C GLY A 31 5.35 -8.63 -20.93
N LEU A 32 4.79 -7.44 -21.16
CA LEU A 32 5.00 -6.26 -20.29
C LEU A 32 3.88 -6.07 -19.27
N PHE A 33 2.80 -6.82 -19.35
CA PHE A 33 1.70 -6.76 -18.40
C PHE A 33 1.16 -8.15 -18.06
N ASN A 34 1.01 -8.43 -16.76
CA ASN A 34 0.34 -9.59 -16.19
C ASN A 34 -0.48 -9.10 -14.99
N GLY A 35 -1.80 -9.16 -15.08
CA GLY A 35 -2.67 -8.61 -14.05
C GLY A 35 -4.12 -8.52 -14.46
N VAL A 36 -4.93 -7.92 -13.60
CA VAL A 36 -6.34 -7.59 -13.85
C VAL A 36 -6.48 -6.09 -13.98
N ILE A 37 -7.25 -5.65 -14.94
CA ILE A 37 -7.67 -4.26 -15.08
C ILE A 37 -9.15 -4.14 -14.78
N LEU A 38 -9.52 -3.02 -14.17
CA LEU A 38 -10.90 -2.56 -14.05
C LEU A 38 -10.92 -1.07 -14.36
N TYR A 39 -11.73 -0.68 -15.32
CA TYR A 39 -12.01 0.72 -15.60
C TYR A 39 -13.49 1.00 -15.47
N ALA A 40 -13.81 1.99 -14.66
CA ALA A 40 -15.19 2.40 -14.40
C ALA A 40 -15.33 3.92 -14.50
N ASP A 41 -16.49 4.40 -14.90
CA ASP A 41 -16.87 5.81 -14.92
C ASP A 41 -18.31 5.97 -14.45
N ASN A 42 -18.57 6.93 -13.55
CA ASN A 42 -19.89 7.23 -13.00
C ASN A 42 -20.66 5.97 -12.56
N GLU A 43 -20.03 5.11 -11.74
CA GLU A 43 -20.58 3.87 -11.20
C GLU A 43 -20.79 2.74 -12.25
N HIS A 44 -20.41 2.95 -13.52
CA HIS A 44 -20.48 1.94 -14.56
C HIS A 44 -19.12 1.33 -14.82
N ILE A 45 -19.02 0.00 -14.72
CA ILE A 45 -17.83 -0.74 -15.14
C ILE A 45 -17.81 -0.76 -16.68
N ILE A 46 -16.80 -0.12 -17.27
CA ILE A 46 -16.62 -0.05 -18.71
C ILE A 46 -15.88 -1.28 -19.23
N THR A 47 -14.83 -1.69 -18.54
CA THR A 47 -14.13 -2.94 -18.80
C THR A 47 -13.54 -3.54 -17.53
N GLU A 48 -13.58 -4.86 -17.46
CA GLU A 48 -12.90 -5.67 -16.45
C GLU A 48 -12.31 -6.88 -17.18
N LYS A 49 -10.99 -7.02 -17.15
CA LYS A 49 -10.29 -8.05 -17.92
C LYS A 49 -9.01 -8.53 -17.24
N ALA A 50 -8.75 -9.82 -17.34
CA ALA A 50 -7.55 -10.45 -16.80
C ALA A 50 -6.59 -10.80 -17.94
N TYR A 51 -5.27 -10.69 -17.67
CA TYR A 51 -4.20 -10.92 -18.62
C TYR A 51 -3.09 -11.74 -17.97
N GLY A 52 -2.66 -12.79 -18.68
CA GLY A 52 -1.52 -13.62 -18.29
C GLY A 52 -1.85 -14.71 -17.29
N PHE A 53 -0.98 -14.93 -16.31
CA PHE A 53 -1.01 -16.09 -15.42
C PHE A 53 -1.06 -15.68 -13.95
N ALA A 54 -1.86 -16.42 -13.16
CA ALA A 54 -1.82 -16.36 -11.69
C ALA A 54 -0.55 -17.02 -11.17
N GLU A 55 -0.20 -18.17 -11.76
CA GLU A 55 1.06 -18.86 -11.52
C GLU A 55 1.72 -19.20 -12.87
N VAL A 56 3.03 -18.94 -12.96
CA VAL A 56 3.80 -19.22 -14.18
C VAL A 56 4.04 -20.72 -14.32
N LYS A 57 4.06 -21.45 -13.20
CA LYS A 57 4.17 -22.91 -13.14
C LYS A 57 3.28 -23.48 -12.03
N PRO A 58 2.28 -24.31 -12.31
CA PRO A 58 1.77 -24.70 -13.63
C PRO A 58 1.02 -23.53 -14.27
N LYS A 59 1.15 -23.25 -15.53
CA LYS A 59 0.54 -22.13 -16.28
C LYS A 59 -0.96 -21.97 -15.98
N ASP A 60 -1.28 -21.46 -14.80
CA ASP A 60 -2.64 -21.18 -14.37
C ASP A 60 -3.04 -19.80 -14.84
N LEU A 61 -4.12 -19.73 -15.65
CA LEU A 61 -4.56 -18.47 -16.23
C LEU A 61 -5.15 -17.55 -15.17
N LEU A 62 -4.73 -16.31 -15.20
CA LEU A 62 -5.30 -15.28 -14.35
C LEU A 62 -6.77 -15.02 -14.73
N THR A 63 -7.63 -14.84 -13.74
CA THR A 63 -9.02 -14.43 -13.89
C THR A 63 -9.32 -13.20 -13.07
N VAL A 64 -10.42 -12.52 -13.34
CA VAL A 64 -10.87 -11.34 -12.57
C VAL A 64 -11.19 -11.65 -11.11
N ASN A 65 -11.38 -12.91 -10.75
CA ASN A 65 -11.67 -13.35 -9.40
C ASN A 65 -10.42 -13.67 -8.55
N HIS A 66 -9.23 -13.57 -9.13
CA HIS A 66 -8.00 -13.78 -8.36
C HIS A 66 -7.73 -12.60 -7.43
N THR A 67 -7.19 -12.93 -6.26
CA THR A 67 -6.81 -11.94 -5.25
C THR A 67 -5.35 -11.54 -5.40
N PHE A 68 -5.04 -10.30 -5.04
CA PHE A 68 -3.70 -9.72 -5.11
C PHE A 68 -3.28 -9.14 -3.77
N GLN A 69 -1.99 -9.26 -3.46
CA GLN A 69 -1.43 -8.48 -2.37
C GLN A 69 -1.36 -7.01 -2.79
N LEU A 70 -2.02 -6.15 -2.02
CA LEU A 70 -2.08 -4.72 -2.33
C LEU A 70 -0.75 -4.00 -2.12
N ALA A 71 0.16 -4.60 -1.35
CA ALA A 71 1.45 -3.99 -1.01
C ALA A 71 1.26 -2.52 -0.56
N SER A 72 1.98 -1.57 -1.14
CA SER A 72 1.88 -0.16 -0.76
C SER A 72 0.56 0.53 -1.13
N ALA A 73 -0.28 -0.08 -1.95
CA ALA A 73 -1.64 0.42 -2.21
C ALA A 73 -2.56 0.32 -0.98
N SER A 74 -2.17 -0.41 0.08
CA SER A 74 -2.85 -0.38 1.38
C SER A 74 -2.62 0.90 2.19
N LYS A 75 -1.54 1.66 1.93
CA LYS A 75 -1.22 2.87 2.69
C LYS A 75 -2.32 3.95 2.68
N PRO A 76 -2.98 4.26 1.56
CA PRO A 76 -4.11 5.19 1.57
C PRO A 76 -5.24 4.78 2.51
N PHE A 77 -5.51 3.48 2.66
CA PHE A 77 -6.53 3.00 3.61
C PHE A 77 -6.12 3.26 5.06
N THR A 78 -4.87 2.96 5.42
CA THR A 78 -4.32 3.29 6.75
C THR A 78 -4.38 4.80 6.97
N ALA A 79 -3.91 5.60 6.01
CA ALA A 79 -3.95 7.06 6.12
C ALA A 79 -5.37 7.59 6.30
N THR A 80 -6.36 7.04 5.58
CA THR A 80 -7.76 7.40 5.74
C THR A 80 -8.28 7.07 7.14
N ALA A 81 -7.94 5.90 7.70
CA ALA A 81 -8.32 5.52 9.05
C ALA A 81 -7.72 6.49 10.10
N ILE A 82 -6.44 6.85 9.96
CA ILE A 82 -5.80 7.86 10.81
C ILE A 82 -6.53 9.21 10.70
N MET A 83 -6.85 9.66 9.48
CA MET A 83 -7.56 10.93 9.29
C MET A 83 -8.98 10.91 9.86
N GLN A 84 -9.66 9.76 9.89
CA GLN A 84 -10.93 9.61 10.59
C GLN A 84 -10.79 9.78 12.11
N LEU A 85 -9.69 9.28 12.71
CA LEU A 85 -9.41 9.52 14.13
C LEU A 85 -9.14 11.01 14.40
N VAL A 86 -8.44 11.68 13.49
CA VAL A 86 -8.20 13.14 13.59
C VAL A 86 -9.52 13.91 13.51
N GLU A 87 -10.39 13.59 12.55
CA GLU A 87 -11.71 14.21 12.40
C GLU A 87 -12.58 14.03 13.65
N GLN A 88 -12.48 12.87 14.32
CA GLN A 88 -13.16 12.57 15.57
C GLN A 88 -12.49 13.19 16.81
N ASN A 89 -11.44 13.98 16.66
CA ASN A 89 -10.62 14.57 17.76
C ASN A 89 -10.05 13.51 18.72
N LYS A 90 -9.81 12.29 18.25
CA LYS A 90 -9.18 11.19 19.01
C LYS A 90 -7.66 11.16 18.85
N LEU A 91 -7.15 11.84 17.83
CA LEU A 91 -5.74 11.91 17.47
C LEU A 91 -5.45 13.30 16.89
N ASN A 92 -4.24 13.82 17.10
CA ASN A 92 -3.77 15.04 16.47
C ASN A 92 -2.55 14.72 15.58
N LEU A 93 -2.48 15.30 14.39
CA LEU A 93 -1.35 15.11 13.47
C LEU A 93 -0.01 15.55 14.09
N LYS A 94 -0.02 16.43 15.08
CA LYS A 94 1.16 16.91 15.81
C LYS A 94 1.49 16.08 17.06
N ASP A 95 0.67 15.10 17.40
CA ASP A 95 0.98 14.22 18.51
C ASP A 95 2.29 13.49 18.27
N SER A 96 3.14 13.45 19.30
CA SER A 96 4.36 12.66 19.28
C SER A 96 4.01 11.18 19.34
N VAL A 97 4.58 10.40 18.43
CA VAL A 97 4.41 8.93 18.39
C VAL A 97 4.89 8.29 19.69
N HIS A 98 5.90 8.87 20.34
CA HIS A 98 6.40 8.42 21.64
C HIS A 98 5.32 8.39 22.75
N HIS A 99 4.32 9.27 22.67
CA HIS A 99 3.22 9.29 23.63
C HIS A 99 2.06 8.36 23.26
N LEU A 100 2.05 7.81 22.06
CA LEU A 100 1.00 6.95 21.53
C LEU A 100 1.39 5.47 21.50
N ILE A 101 2.67 5.21 21.34
CA ILE A 101 3.24 3.85 21.28
C ILE A 101 4.25 3.74 22.41
N ASP A 102 3.96 2.85 23.36
CA ASP A 102 4.85 2.57 24.49
C ASP A 102 6.24 2.15 23.99
N SER A 103 7.26 2.69 24.66
CA SER A 103 8.66 2.36 24.34
C SER A 103 9.18 2.84 22.98
N PHE A 104 8.41 3.64 22.21
CA PHE A 104 8.94 4.23 20.97
C PHE A 104 10.08 5.21 21.27
N PRO A 105 11.29 5.03 20.68
CA PRO A 105 12.50 5.69 21.20
C PRO A 105 12.72 7.13 20.73
N TYR A 106 11.90 7.68 19.80
CA TYR A 106 12.14 9.01 19.21
C TYR A 106 11.02 10.00 19.57
N ASN A 107 11.36 11.01 20.41
CA ASN A 107 10.36 11.95 20.94
C ASN A 107 9.87 12.99 19.92
N GLU A 108 10.68 13.32 18.93
CA GLU A 108 10.41 14.39 17.96
C GLU A 108 9.57 13.93 16.76
N ILE A 109 9.31 12.65 16.61
CA ILE A 109 8.55 12.11 15.48
C ILE A 109 7.05 12.23 15.75
N THR A 110 6.33 12.86 14.82
CA THR A 110 4.87 13.06 14.91
C THR A 110 4.10 12.15 13.93
N VAL A 111 2.81 12.00 14.18
CA VAL A 111 1.88 11.28 13.29
C VAL A 111 1.94 11.82 11.86
N GLU A 112 1.95 13.16 11.69
CA GLU A 112 2.09 13.80 10.37
C GLU A 112 3.38 13.39 9.65
N MET A 113 4.50 13.30 10.37
CA MET A 113 5.77 12.89 9.80
C MET A 113 5.77 11.43 9.35
N LEU A 114 5.03 10.54 10.03
CA LEU A 114 4.83 9.16 9.58
C LEU A 114 4.02 9.12 8.29
N LEU A 115 2.84 9.78 8.26
CA LEU A 115 1.94 9.82 7.11
C LEU A 115 2.62 10.36 5.85
N THR A 116 3.47 11.37 6.00
CA THR A 116 4.13 12.08 4.89
C THR A 116 5.53 11.55 4.56
N HIS A 117 5.97 10.46 5.21
CA HIS A 117 7.33 9.94 5.07
C HIS A 117 8.43 10.96 5.37
N GLN A 118 8.22 11.78 6.40
CA GLN A 118 9.19 12.78 6.87
C GLN A 118 9.78 12.45 8.25
N SER A 119 9.47 11.28 8.80
CA SER A 119 9.99 10.86 10.11
C SER A 119 11.50 10.67 10.18
N GLY A 120 12.12 10.38 9.03
CA GLY A 120 13.54 10.00 8.98
C GLY A 120 13.84 8.58 9.46
N LEU A 121 12.84 7.77 9.80
CA LEU A 121 13.03 6.40 10.28
C LEU A 121 13.71 5.51 9.23
N SER A 122 14.69 4.73 9.67
CA SER A 122 15.30 3.68 8.88
C SER A 122 14.27 2.61 8.48
N LYS A 123 14.50 1.93 7.36
CA LYS A 123 13.65 0.83 6.92
C LYS A 123 13.77 -0.34 7.90
N TYR A 124 12.64 -0.89 8.37
CA TYR A 124 12.64 -2.01 9.31
C TYR A 124 13.43 -3.23 8.79
N THR A 125 13.42 -3.49 7.48
CA THR A 125 14.21 -4.55 6.86
C THR A 125 15.72 -4.41 7.11
N HIS A 126 16.23 -3.18 7.33
CA HIS A 126 17.65 -2.97 7.59
C HIS A 126 18.07 -3.33 9.01
N PHE A 127 17.16 -3.22 9.98
CA PHE A 127 17.49 -3.51 11.37
C PHE A 127 16.86 -4.81 11.89
N CYS A 128 15.82 -5.33 11.24
CA CYS A 128 15.23 -6.61 11.59
C CYS A 128 15.95 -7.80 10.91
N ASP A 129 16.56 -7.59 9.74
CA ASP A 129 17.27 -8.64 9.00
C ASP A 129 18.73 -8.82 9.45
N ASN A 130 19.21 -8.03 10.40
CA ASN A 130 20.57 -8.17 10.93
C ASN A 130 20.68 -9.44 11.78
N PRO A 131 21.51 -10.43 11.39
CA PRO A 131 21.64 -11.70 12.11
C PRO A 131 22.14 -11.54 13.55
N ASP A 132 22.82 -10.43 13.87
CA ASP A 132 23.36 -10.17 15.21
C ASP A 132 22.34 -9.54 16.15
N THR A 133 21.21 -9.08 15.64
CA THR A 133 20.37 -8.22 16.42
C THR A 133 19.02 -8.76 16.74
N VAL A 134 18.40 -9.79 16.00
CA VAL A 134 17.09 -9.81 16.53
C VAL A 134 16.03 -10.76 16.09
N TRP A 135 15.80 -11.00 14.84
CA TRP A 135 14.75 -11.95 14.53
C TRP A 135 15.27 -13.38 14.66
N MET A 136 15.23 -13.90 15.88
CA MET A 136 15.73 -15.23 16.20
C MET A 136 14.82 -16.36 15.69
N ASN A 137 13.55 -16.08 15.43
CA ASN A 137 12.60 -17.09 14.96
C ASN A 137 12.35 -16.97 13.45
N LYS A 138 13.27 -17.50 12.67
CA LYS A 138 13.20 -17.49 11.19
C LYS A 138 12.02 -18.30 10.62
N ASP A 139 11.36 -19.08 11.45
CA ASP A 139 10.22 -19.92 11.07
C ASP A 139 8.87 -19.20 11.24
N SER A 140 8.85 -17.97 11.75
CA SER A 140 7.65 -17.16 11.94
C SER A 140 7.72 -15.84 11.19
N THR A 141 6.55 -15.34 10.79
CA THR A 141 6.42 -14.01 10.17
C THR A 141 6.60 -12.93 11.22
N ILE A 142 7.43 -11.92 10.93
CA ILE A 142 7.58 -10.74 11.77
C ILE A 142 6.26 -9.96 11.82
N THR A 143 5.81 -9.57 13.02
CA THR A 143 4.62 -8.75 13.25
C THR A 143 4.99 -7.26 13.42
N ASN A 144 3.99 -6.37 13.42
CA ASN A 144 4.21 -4.96 13.70
C ASN A 144 4.75 -4.74 15.11
N GLU A 145 4.23 -5.47 16.11
CA GLU A 145 4.71 -5.44 17.50
C GLU A 145 6.19 -5.82 17.56
N ASN A 146 6.59 -6.88 16.88
CA ASN A 146 8.00 -7.28 16.86
C ASN A 146 8.91 -6.19 16.31
N VAL A 147 8.47 -5.44 15.28
CA VAL A 147 9.26 -4.33 14.73
C VAL A 147 9.40 -3.20 15.77
N VAL A 148 8.35 -2.92 16.54
CA VAL A 148 8.38 -1.92 17.62
C VAL A 148 9.31 -2.35 18.75
N ASP A 149 9.21 -3.60 19.21
CA ASP A 149 10.06 -4.16 20.26
C ASP A 149 11.54 -4.09 19.86
N ILE A 150 11.86 -4.52 18.63
CA ILE A 150 13.22 -4.44 18.11
C ILE A 150 13.71 -3.01 18.04
N MET A 151 12.84 -2.08 17.60
CA MET A 151 13.19 -0.67 17.50
C MET A 151 13.48 -0.08 18.90
N HIS A 152 12.75 -0.52 19.91
CA HIS A 152 13.00 -0.15 21.32
C HIS A 152 14.38 -0.64 21.78
N ASP A 153 14.69 -1.93 21.53
CA ASP A 153 15.87 -2.57 22.04
C ASP A 153 17.19 -2.05 21.44
N ILE A 154 17.19 -1.77 20.13
CA ILE A 154 18.43 -1.40 19.42
C ILE A 154 18.51 0.08 19.04
N ILE A 155 17.42 0.84 19.13
CA ILE A 155 17.33 2.26 18.77
C ILE A 155 18.03 2.54 17.44
N PRO A 156 17.49 2.07 16.28
CA PRO A 156 18.16 2.19 15.00
C PRO A 156 18.46 3.64 14.63
N PRO A 157 19.63 3.97 14.08
CA PRO A 157 19.94 5.34 13.71
C PRO A 157 18.94 5.85 12.66
N LEU A 158 18.52 7.11 12.81
CA LEU A 158 17.67 7.76 11.82
C LEU A 158 18.42 7.93 10.50
N ALA A 159 17.75 7.67 9.39
CA ALA A 159 18.28 7.88 8.03
C ALA A 159 18.33 9.36 7.65
N SER A 160 17.55 10.20 8.34
CA SER A 160 17.57 11.67 8.20
C SER A 160 16.92 12.33 9.41
N THR A 161 17.21 13.62 9.60
CA THR A 161 16.56 14.43 10.64
C THR A 161 15.05 14.48 10.43
N PRO A 162 14.22 14.20 11.46
CA PRO A 162 12.77 14.30 11.39
C PRO A 162 12.29 15.66 10.87
N GLY A 163 11.26 15.66 10.05
CA GLY A 163 10.65 16.84 9.46
C GLY A 163 11.44 17.52 8.34
N ARG A 164 12.67 17.07 8.05
CA ARG A 164 13.56 17.82 7.14
C ARG A 164 13.39 17.46 5.66
N LYS A 165 13.14 16.18 5.34
CA LYS A 165 12.99 15.71 3.95
C LYS A 165 12.09 14.49 3.87
N HIS A 166 11.51 14.29 2.70
CA HIS A 166 10.81 13.06 2.37
C HIS A 166 11.83 11.90 2.26
N TYR A 167 11.59 10.84 3.03
CA TYR A 167 12.34 9.59 2.98
C TYR A 167 11.36 8.42 3.11
N TYR A 168 10.99 7.82 2.00
CA TYR A 168 10.04 6.72 1.98
C TYR A 168 10.53 5.54 2.81
N SER A 169 9.78 5.18 3.85
CA SER A 169 10.05 4.02 4.69
C SER A 169 8.75 3.31 5.06
N ASN A 170 8.71 1.98 4.88
CA ASN A 170 7.56 1.19 5.32
C ASN A 170 7.41 1.18 6.83
N THR A 171 8.48 1.40 7.59
CA THR A 171 8.46 1.54 9.05
C THR A 171 7.42 2.57 9.51
N ASN A 172 7.24 3.66 8.75
CA ASN A 172 6.23 4.67 9.06
C ASN A 172 4.81 4.09 9.14
N TYR A 173 4.47 3.20 8.22
CA TYR A 173 3.13 2.62 8.11
C TYR A 173 2.94 1.34 8.94
N ILE A 174 4.00 0.82 9.51
CA ILE A 174 3.94 -0.18 10.58
C ILE A 174 3.50 0.48 11.88
N LEU A 175 3.92 1.73 12.11
CA LEU A 175 3.62 2.50 13.32
C LEU A 175 2.25 3.19 13.29
N LEU A 176 1.65 3.39 12.12
CA LEU A 176 0.31 3.97 11.94
C LEU A 176 -0.79 2.92 12.06
#